data_18e35faa0decc0583783b19a09007f39
#
_entry.id   18e35faa0decc0583783b19a09007f39
#
_cell.length_a   1.000
_cell.length_b   1.000
_cell.length_c   1.000
_cell.angle_alpha   90.00
_cell.angle_beta   90.00
_cell.angle_gamma   90.00
#
_symmetry.space_group_name_H-M   'P 1'
#
loop_
_entity.id
_entity.type
_entity.pdbx_description
1 polymer ?
#
loop_
_entity_poly.entity_id
_entity_poly.type
_entity_poly.pdbx_seq_one_letter_code
_entity_poly.pdbx_strand_id
1 'polypeptide(L)'
;MDGFYLAFGEGLSEEANRMAQALAGLLLKAPPEGLWEAVPAYGTLYLEYDARRLSRKRLLGLVSRLATTLAGGGEEGRMVEIPVRYDGEDLLEVAGRTGLPLEEVKRLHQAPLYRVYALGFTPGFPFLAPVEPALRLPRRPHPRPRVPAHAVAMAG
;
A
#
# COMPACT_ATOMS: atom_id res chain seq x y z
N MET A 1 9.04 -3.48 24.21
CA MET A 1 8.48 -3.42 22.84
C MET A 1 9.32 -2.42 22.07
N ASP A 2 9.94 -2.86 21.01
CA ASP A 2 10.79 -2.04 20.17
C ASP A 2 10.37 -2.23 18.71
N GLY A 3 10.53 -1.19 17.92
CA GLY A 3 10.21 -1.24 16.50
C GLY A 3 11.06 -0.29 15.67
N PHE A 4 11.23 -0.59 14.40
CA PHE A 4 11.91 0.29 13.45
C PHE A 4 11.42 0.06 12.02
N TYR A 5 11.64 1.05 11.18
CA TYR A 5 11.35 1.00 9.76
C TYR A 5 12.62 0.69 8.95
N LEU A 6 12.44 -0.10 7.91
CA LEU A 6 13.40 -0.27 6.82
C LEU A 6 12.81 0.39 5.58
N ALA A 7 13.58 1.21 4.88
CA ALA A 7 13.18 1.82 3.62
C ALA A 7 13.99 1.18 2.48
N PHE A 8 13.29 0.82 1.39
CA PHE A 8 13.87 0.18 0.20
C PHE A 8 13.90 1.12 -1.01
N GLY A 9 13.26 2.28 -0.90
CA GLY A 9 13.21 3.30 -1.94
C GLY A 9 12.41 4.51 -1.48
N GLU A 10 12.45 5.57 -2.30
CA GLU A 10 11.69 6.79 -2.09
C GLU A 10 10.43 6.82 -2.95
N GLY A 11 9.38 7.47 -2.45
CA GLY A 11 8.13 7.68 -3.17
C GLY A 11 7.36 6.39 -3.46
N LEU A 12 6.63 6.40 -4.57
CA LEU A 12 5.81 5.29 -5.04
C LEU A 12 6.63 4.39 -5.98
N SER A 13 7.40 3.47 -5.41
CA SER A 13 8.23 2.51 -6.15
C SER A 13 7.63 1.11 -6.05
N GLU A 14 7.31 0.52 -7.20
CA GLU A 14 6.79 -0.85 -7.26
C GLU A 14 7.85 -1.88 -6.81
N GLU A 15 9.11 -1.68 -7.19
CA GLU A 15 10.22 -2.54 -6.79
C GLU A 15 10.43 -2.53 -5.28
N ALA A 16 10.46 -1.32 -4.68
CA ALA A 16 10.58 -1.17 -3.23
C ALA A 16 9.40 -1.81 -2.49
N ASN A 17 8.18 -1.68 -3.02
CA ASN A 17 6.99 -2.31 -2.45
C ASN A 17 7.06 -3.83 -2.54
N ARG A 18 7.45 -4.39 -3.69
CA ARG A 18 7.64 -5.85 -3.85
C ARG A 18 8.67 -6.39 -2.85
N MET A 19 9.78 -5.67 -2.66
CA MET A 19 10.81 -6.05 -1.69
C MET A 19 10.25 -6.06 -0.27
N ALA A 20 9.55 -5.01 0.13
CA ALA A 20 8.94 -4.91 1.46
C ALA A 20 7.94 -6.04 1.71
N GLN A 21 7.05 -6.32 0.75
CA GLN A 21 6.05 -7.38 0.85
C GLN A 21 6.68 -8.78 0.89
N ALA A 22 7.66 -9.05 0.02
CA ALA A 22 8.34 -10.34 -0.03
C ALA A 22 9.11 -10.63 1.28
N LEU A 23 9.82 -9.63 1.82
CA LEU A 23 10.51 -9.76 3.11
C LEU A 23 9.53 -9.98 4.26
N ALA A 24 8.42 -9.24 4.32
CA ALA A 24 7.37 -9.46 5.31
C ALA A 24 6.83 -10.89 5.22
N GLY A 25 6.51 -11.37 4.02
CA GLY A 25 6.03 -12.74 3.79
C GLY A 25 7.00 -13.80 4.26
N LEU A 26 8.29 -13.66 3.95
CA LEU A 26 9.32 -14.60 4.41
C LEU A 26 9.49 -14.58 5.93
N LEU A 27 9.50 -13.40 6.55
CA LEU A 27 9.60 -13.27 8.00
C LEU A 27 8.39 -13.85 8.73
N LEU A 28 7.18 -13.65 8.20
CA LEU A 28 5.94 -14.15 8.80
C LEU A 28 5.71 -15.66 8.54
N LYS A 29 6.28 -16.19 7.46
CA LYS A 29 6.22 -17.64 7.17
C LYS A 29 7.05 -18.48 8.17
N ALA A 30 8.18 -17.91 8.63
CA ALA A 30 9.07 -18.53 9.62
C ALA A 30 9.59 -17.44 10.59
N PRO A 31 8.73 -16.93 11.49
CA PRO A 31 9.10 -15.81 12.34
C PRO A 31 10.21 -16.22 13.33
N PRO A 32 11.28 -15.42 13.43
CA PRO A 32 12.26 -15.64 14.48
C PRO A 32 11.63 -15.39 15.85
N GLU A 33 12.06 -16.15 16.86
CA GLU A 33 11.58 -15.93 18.22
C GLU A 33 11.82 -14.48 18.65
N GLY A 34 10.77 -13.82 19.12
CA GLY A 34 10.78 -12.41 19.51
C GLY A 34 10.36 -11.43 18.41
N LEU A 35 10.14 -11.84 17.17
CA LEU A 35 9.46 -11.01 16.18
C LEU A 35 7.94 -11.07 16.42
N TRP A 36 7.30 -9.92 16.49
CA TRP A 36 5.85 -9.82 16.69
C TRP A 36 5.13 -9.46 15.40
N GLU A 37 5.62 -8.44 14.69
CA GLU A 37 5.00 -7.99 13.46
C GLU A 37 6.03 -7.64 12.38
N ALA A 38 5.62 -7.81 11.13
CA ALA A 38 6.32 -7.36 9.94
C ALA A 38 5.28 -6.76 8.98
N VAL A 39 5.15 -5.43 8.96
CA VAL A 39 4.11 -4.72 8.24
C VAL A 39 4.71 -3.99 7.04
N PRO A 40 4.46 -4.45 5.80
CA PRO A 40 4.89 -3.75 4.61
C PRO A 40 3.92 -2.61 4.27
N ALA A 41 4.47 -1.45 3.92
CA ALA A 41 3.67 -0.33 3.44
C ALA A 41 4.48 0.52 2.47
N TYR A 42 3.98 0.74 1.27
CA TYR A 42 4.69 1.43 0.19
C TYR A 42 6.09 0.83 -0.03
N GLY A 43 7.15 1.62 0.05
CA GLY A 43 8.54 1.15 -0.04
C GLY A 43 9.20 0.87 1.30
N THR A 44 8.43 0.62 2.36
CA THR A 44 8.94 0.42 3.71
C THR A 44 8.45 -0.90 4.33
N LEU A 45 9.21 -1.39 5.31
CA LEU A 45 8.83 -2.52 6.15
C LEU A 45 9.00 -2.11 7.62
N TYR A 46 7.90 -2.08 8.37
CA TYR A 46 7.93 -1.92 9.81
C TYR A 46 8.12 -3.28 10.47
N LEU A 47 9.05 -3.36 11.43
CA LEU A 47 9.31 -4.55 12.21
C LEU A 47 9.13 -4.23 13.70
N GLU A 48 8.31 -5.01 14.37
CA GLU A 48 8.08 -4.93 15.82
C GLU A 48 8.57 -6.22 16.49
N TYR A 49 9.33 -6.07 17.60
CA TYR A 49 10.00 -7.20 18.24
C TYR A 49 10.25 -6.99 19.74
N ASP A 50 10.48 -8.08 20.46
CA ASP A 50 10.96 -8.07 21.86
C ASP A 50 12.49 -8.03 21.88
N ALA A 51 13.08 -6.87 22.21
CA ALA A 51 14.53 -6.69 22.25
C ALA A 51 15.25 -7.57 23.30
N ARG A 52 14.51 -8.14 24.25
CA ARG A 52 15.08 -9.09 25.24
C ARG A 52 15.31 -10.48 24.64
N ARG A 53 14.57 -10.85 23.59
CA ARG A 53 14.65 -12.16 22.91
C ARG A 53 15.38 -12.06 21.57
N LEU A 54 15.20 -10.96 20.85
CA LEU A 54 15.73 -10.73 19.51
C LEU A 54 16.43 -9.38 19.42
N SER A 55 17.76 -9.35 19.33
CA SER A 55 18.48 -8.10 19.17
C SER A 55 18.26 -7.50 17.77
N ARG A 56 18.21 -6.16 17.69
CA ARG A 56 18.10 -5.43 16.41
C ARG A 56 19.18 -5.87 15.40
N LYS A 57 20.43 -6.09 15.88
CA LYS A 57 21.53 -6.55 15.02
C LYS A 57 21.24 -7.91 14.39
N ARG A 58 20.70 -8.86 15.18
CA ARG A 58 20.33 -10.20 14.69
C ARG A 58 19.17 -10.12 13.67
N LEU A 59 18.16 -9.29 13.95
CA LEU A 59 17.03 -9.09 13.06
C LEU A 59 17.47 -8.44 11.74
N LEU A 60 18.30 -7.41 11.77
CA LEU A 60 18.87 -6.79 10.57
C LEU A 60 19.71 -7.77 9.75
N GLY A 61 20.55 -8.58 10.41
CA GLY A 61 21.34 -9.62 9.75
C GLY A 61 20.47 -10.69 9.07
N LEU A 62 19.32 -11.05 9.66
CA LEU A 62 18.34 -11.93 9.05
C LEU A 62 17.70 -11.30 7.83
N VAL A 63 17.21 -10.05 7.95
CA VAL A 63 16.61 -9.32 6.82
C VAL A 63 17.59 -9.18 5.66
N SER A 64 18.85 -8.83 5.94
CA SER A 64 19.87 -8.73 4.88
C SER A 64 20.10 -10.06 4.15
N ARG A 65 20.13 -11.17 4.85
CA ARG A 65 20.24 -12.51 4.21
C ARG A 65 19.01 -12.83 3.37
N LEU A 66 17.80 -12.57 3.89
CA LEU A 66 16.58 -12.80 3.13
C LEU A 66 16.49 -11.91 1.89
N ALA A 67 16.91 -10.65 2.00
CA ALA A 67 16.94 -9.73 0.86
C ALA A 67 17.84 -10.23 -0.28
N THR A 68 18.99 -10.84 0.04
CA THR A 68 19.87 -11.43 -1.00
C THR A 68 19.24 -12.63 -1.73
N THR A 69 18.33 -13.36 -1.08
CA THR A 69 17.60 -14.47 -1.72
C THR A 69 16.46 -14.00 -2.63
N LEU A 70 16.00 -12.76 -2.45
CA LEU A 70 14.91 -12.17 -3.24
C LEU A 70 15.38 -11.47 -4.52
N ALA A 71 16.68 -11.43 -4.81
CA ALA A 71 17.26 -10.78 -5.98
C ALA A 71 16.77 -11.33 -7.36
N GLY A 72 15.75 -12.19 -7.37
CA GLY A 72 15.15 -12.80 -8.57
C GLY A 72 13.65 -12.57 -8.76
N GLY A 73 12.98 -11.77 -7.93
CA GLY A 73 11.56 -11.47 -8.08
C GLY A 73 10.71 -11.97 -6.90
N GLY A 74 9.81 -11.12 -6.40
CA GLY A 74 8.73 -11.52 -5.50
C GLY A 74 7.62 -12.24 -6.28
N GLU A 75 6.78 -13.00 -5.58
CA GLU A 75 5.60 -13.62 -6.18
C GLU A 75 4.69 -12.56 -6.80
N GLU A 76 4.18 -12.82 -7.99
CA GLU A 76 3.13 -11.98 -8.58
C GLU A 76 1.86 -12.11 -7.74
N GLY A 77 1.28 -10.97 -7.39
CA GLY A 77 0.03 -10.92 -6.66
C GLY A 77 -1.13 -11.44 -7.52
N ARG A 78 -2.20 -11.89 -6.85
CA ARG A 78 -3.43 -12.27 -7.53
C ARG A 78 -4.12 -11.02 -8.10
N MET A 79 -4.50 -11.07 -9.38
CA MET A 79 -5.39 -10.06 -9.98
C MET A 79 -6.83 -10.29 -9.52
N VAL A 80 -7.49 -9.20 -9.11
CA VAL A 80 -8.88 -9.19 -8.69
C VAL A 80 -9.61 -8.11 -9.47
N GLU A 81 -10.68 -8.47 -10.16
CA GLU A 81 -11.56 -7.51 -10.80
C GLU A 81 -12.60 -7.01 -9.79
N ILE A 82 -12.71 -5.70 -9.64
CA ILE A 82 -13.65 -5.05 -8.71
C ILE A 82 -14.67 -4.27 -9.54
N PRO A 83 -15.94 -4.69 -9.59
CA PRO A 83 -16.97 -3.93 -10.26
C PRO A 83 -17.24 -2.62 -9.52
N VAL A 84 -17.21 -1.51 -10.26
CA VAL A 84 -17.39 -0.16 -9.70
C VAL A 84 -18.60 0.52 -10.34
N ARG A 85 -19.46 1.11 -9.51
CA ARG A 85 -20.56 1.96 -9.93
C ARG A 85 -20.18 3.44 -9.69
N TYR A 86 -20.32 4.25 -10.73
CA TYR A 86 -19.98 5.68 -10.71
C TYR A 86 -21.22 6.52 -10.39
N ASP A 87 -21.68 6.45 -9.16
CA ASP A 87 -22.84 7.19 -8.64
C ASP A 87 -22.50 7.97 -7.35
N GLY A 88 -21.20 8.09 -7.04
CA GLY A 88 -20.74 8.83 -5.87
C GLY A 88 -21.06 10.32 -5.95
N GLU A 89 -21.48 10.91 -4.83
CA GLU A 89 -21.88 12.31 -4.73
C GLU A 89 -20.78 13.32 -5.11
N ASP A 90 -19.49 12.93 -4.98
CA ASP A 90 -18.35 13.78 -5.32
C ASP A 90 -17.95 13.71 -6.80
N LEU A 91 -18.56 12.85 -7.59
CA LEU A 91 -18.12 12.58 -8.96
C LEU A 91 -18.18 13.82 -9.86
N LEU A 92 -19.24 14.63 -9.72
CA LEU A 92 -19.37 15.90 -10.45
C LEU A 92 -18.35 16.95 -9.98
N GLU A 93 -18.03 16.97 -8.68
CA GLU A 93 -16.97 17.83 -8.13
C GLU A 93 -15.60 17.44 -8.71
N VAL A 94 -15.31 16.13 -8.80
CA VAL A 94 -14.07 15.63 -9.44
C VAL A 94 -13.99 16.10 -10.90
N ALA A 95 -15.04 15.94 -11.69
CA ALA A 95 -15.09 16.40 -13.07
C ALA A 95 -14.85 17.91 -13.18
N GLY A 96 -15.51 18.71 -12.34
CA GLY A 96 -15.33 20.17 -12.30
C GLY A 96 -13.91 20.58 -11.92
N ARG A 97 -13.29 19.94 -10.92
CA ARG A 97 -11.95 20.26 -10.44
C ARG A 97 -10.84 19.81 -11.39
N THR A 98 -11.04 18.73 -12.11
CA THR A 98 -10.09 18.24 -13.12
C THR A 98 -10.28 18.94 -14.46
N GLY A 99 -11.42 19.58 -14.71
CA GLY A 99 -11.78 20.15 -16.01
C GLY A 99 -12.08 19.08 -17.08
N LEU A 100 -12.30 17.83 -16.68
CA LEU A 100 -12.53 16.70 -17.57
C LEU A 100 -14.02 16.39 -17.69
N PRO A 101 -14.49 15.96 -18.88
CA PRO A 101 -15.82 15.38 -19.03
C PRO A 101 -16.00 14.15 -18.10
N LEU A 102 -17.20 13.93 -17.59
CA LEU A 102 -17.48 12.86 -16.66
C LEU A 102 -17.07 11.48 -17.18
N GLU A 103 -17.33 11.20 -18.46
CA GLU A 103 -16.96 9.93 -19.08
C GLU A 103 -15.45 9.75 -19.18
N GLU A 104 -14.70 10.83 -19.34
CA GLU A 104 -13.25 10.79 -19.35
C GLU A 104 -12.69 10.54 -17.94
N VAL A 105 -13.28 11.12 -16.88
CA VAL A 105 -12.94 10.78 -15.49
C VAL A 105 -13.12 9.29 -15.23
N LYS A 106 -14.24 8.71 -15.64
CA LYS A 106 -14.51 7.27 -15.51
C LYS A 106 -13.48 6.43 -16.26
N ARG A 107 -13.22 6.80 -17.52
CA ARG A 107 -12.24 6.10 -18.38
C ARG A 107 -10.84 6.10 -17.76
N LEU A 108 -10.36 7.24 -17.32
CA LEU A 108 -9.04 7.39 -16.70
C LEU A 108 -8.95 6.67 -15.36
N HIS A 109 -10.03 6.63 -14.58
CA HIS A 109 -10.05 5.87 -13.34
C HIS A 109 -10.03 4.35 -13.57
N GLN A 110 -10.59 3.85 -14.65
CA GLN A 110 -10.61 2.42 -14.97
C GLN A 110 -9.35 1.93 -15.71
N ALA A 111 -8.59 2.82 -16.33
CA ALA A 111 -7.51 2.46 -17.23
C ALA A 111 -6.30 1.80 -16.52
N PRO A 112 -5.85 2.26 -15.33
CA PRO A 112 -4.68 1.68 -14.69
C PRO A 112 -4.97 0.31 -14.05
N LEU A 113 -3.95 -0.54 -14.04
CA LEU A 113 -3.91 -1.67 -13.13
C LEU A 113 -3.45 -1.18 -11.76
N TYR A 114 -4.37 -1.15 -10.81
CA TYR A 114 -4.07 -0.74 -9.45
C TYR A 114 -3.38 -1.85 -8.67
N ARG A 115 -2.32 -1.50 -7.96
CA ARG A 115 -1.63 -2.37 -7.02
C ARG A 115 -1.94 -1.97 -5.58
N VAL A 116 -2.09 -2.95 -4.70
CA VAL A 116 -2.17 -2.70 -3.25
C VAL A 116 -0.75 -2.40 -2.73
N TYR A 117 -0.53 -1.18 -2.29
CA TYR A 117 0.75 -0.73 -1.72
C TYR A 117 0.82 -0.84 -0.20
N ALA A 118 -0.32 -0.81 0.45
CA ALA A 118 -0.44 -0.99 1.90
C ALA A 118 -1.85 -1.47 2.27
N LEU A 119 -1.94 -2.13 3.41
CA LEU A 119 -3.19 -2.39 4.11
C LEU A 119 -3.18 -1.61 5.42
N GLY A 120 -4.30 -0.95 5.78
CA GLY A 120 -4.36 -0.19 7.02
C GLY A 120 -5.66 0.56 7.19
N PHE A 121 -5.70 1.50 8.12
CA PHE A 121 -6.88 2.24 8.55
C PHE A 121 -7.95 1.35 9.21
N THR A 122 -8.41 0.32 8.54
CA THR A 122 -9.26 -0.75 9.08
C THR A 122 -8.78 -2.10 8.53
N PRO A 123 -9.09 -3.24 9.16
CA PRO A 123 -8.73 -4.55 8.66
C PRO A 123 -9.19 -4.75 7.21
N GLY A 124 -8.25 -5.10 6.33
CA GLY A 124 -8.54 -5.34 4.91
C GLY A 124 -8.71 -4.10 4.03
N PHE A 125 -8.56 -2.88 4.56
CA PHE A 125 -8.64 -1.65 3.75
C PHE A 125 -7.39 -1.48 2.90
N PRO A 126 -7.50 -1.49 1.53
CA PRO A 126 -6.36 -1.38 0.66
C PRO A 126 -6.07 0.07 0.27
N PHE A 127 -4.80 0.44 0.31
CA PHE A 127 -4.29 1.64 -0.34
C PHE A 127 -3.77 1.26 -1.72
N LEU A 128 -4.41 1.79 -2.75
CA LEU A 128 -4.19 1.43 -4.15
C LEU A 128 -3.44 2.54 -4.90
N ALA A 129 -2.56 2.15 -5.83
CA ALA A 129 -1.87 3.07 -6.73
C ALA A 129 -1.47 2.33 -8.03
N PRO A 130 -1.11 3.06 -9.09
CA PRO A 130 -1.10 4.51 -9.24
C PRO A 130 -2.48 5.09 -9.57
N VAL A 131 -2.67 6.37 -9.30
CA VAL A 131 -3.79 7.15 -9.84
C VAL A 131 -3.28 7.96 -11.04
N GLU A 132 -4.06 7.99 -12.12
CA GLU A 132 -3.73 8.79 -13.31
C GLU A 132 -3.43 10.25 -12.92
N PRO A 133 -2.35 10.86 -13.43
CA PRO A 133 -1.96 12.22 -13.03
C PRO A 133 -3.07 13.25 -13.18
N ALA A 134 -3.88 13.14 -14.23
CA ALA A 134 -5.02 14.03 -14.49
C ALA A 134 -6.14 13.93 -13.44
N LEU A 135 -6.18 12.83 -12.67
CA LEU A 135 -7.17 12.61 -11.60
C LEU A 135 -6.61 12.87 -10.20
N ARG A 136 -5.34 13.27 -10.07
CA ARG A 136 -4.74 13.53 -8.76
C ARG A 136 -5.27 14.84 -8.20
N LEU A 137 -6.16 14.73 -7.24
CA LEU A 137 -6.72 15.85 -6.50
C LEU A 137 -6.24 15.83 -5.05
N PRO A 138 -5.97 17.00 -4.46
CA PRO A 138 -5.63 17.06 -3.03
C PRO A 138 -6.81 16.57 -2.19
N ARG A 139 -6.49 16.07 -1.00
CA ARG A 139 -7.51 15.68 -0.03
C ARG A 139 -8.49 16.81 0.24
N ARG A 140 -9.72 16.46 0.57
CA ARG A 140 -10.72 17.45 0.99
C ARG A 140 -10.23 18.18 2.25
N PRO A 141 -10.47 19.48 2.36
CA PRO A 141 -10.07 20.27 3.54
C PRO A 141 -10.77 19.82 4.81
N HIS A 142 -11.98 19.27 4.67
CA HIS A 142 -12.74 18.71 5.79
C HIS A 142 -13.06 17.24 5.52
N PRO A 143 -12.72 16.34 6.47
CA PRO A 143 -13.08 14.93 6.35
C PRO A 143 -14.60 14.77 6.36
N ARG A 144 -15.09 13.81 5.57
CA ARG A 144 -16.51 13.48 5.56
C ARG A 144 -16.88 12.71 6.83
N PRO A 145 -17.87 13.15 7.61
CA PRO A 145 -18.24 12.47 8.86
C PRO A 145 -18.79 11.04 8.64
N ARG A 146 -19.39 10.79 7.48
CA ARG A 146 -19.91 9.47 7.10
C ARG A 146 -19.49 9.17 5.67
N VAL A 147 -18.83 8.03 5.50
CA VAL A 147 -18.48 7.48 4.18
C VAL A 147 -19.42 6.30 3.95
N PRO A 148 -20.12 6.22 2.81
CA PRO A 148 -20.97 5.08 2.50
C PRO A 148 -20.16 3.77 2.50
N ALA A 149 -20.81 2.67 2.89
CA ALA A 149 -20.20 1.36 2.76
C ALA A 149 -19.85 1.09 1.29
N HIS A 150 -18.74 0.41 1.06
CA HIS A 150 -18.21 0.07 -0.28
C HIS A 150 -17.82 1.27 -1.15
N ALA A 151 -17.66 2.47 -0.56
CA ALA A 151 -17.19 3.62 -1.30
C ALA A 151 -15.72 3.46 -1.72
N VAL A 152 -15.41 3.89 -2.95
CA VAL A 152 -14.04 4.09 -3.43
C VAL A 152 -13.72 5.57 -3.31
N ALA A 153 -12.57 5.90 -2.73
CA ALA A 153 -12.11 7.27 -2.58
C ALA A 153 -10.78 7.47 -3.31
N MET A 154 -10.65 8.62 -3.97
CA MET A 154 -9.39 9.08 -4.55
C MET A 154 -8.80 10.17 -3.68
N ALA A 155 -7.47 10.10 -3.45
CA ALA A 155 -6.69 11.16 -2.82
C ALA A 155 -5.28 11.17 -3.43
N GLY A 156 -4.78 12.35 -3.71
CA GLY A 156 -3.40 12.56 -4.17
C GLY A 156 -2.46 12.83 -3.01
#